data_2c1a1cda68b5a959e4710f2c16314384
#
_entry.id   2c1a1cda68b5a959e4710f2c16314384
#
_cell.length_a   1.000
_cell.length_b   1.000
_cell.length_c   1.000
_cell.angle_alpha   90.00
_cell.angle_beta   90.00
_cell.angle_gamma   90.00
#
_symmetry.space_group_name_H-M   'P 1'
#
loop_
_entity.id
_entity.type
_entity.pdbx_description
1 polymer ?
#
loop_
_entity_poly.entity_id
_entity_poly.type
_entity_poly.pdbx_seq_one_letter_code
_entity_poly.pdbx_strand_id
1 'polypeptide(L)'
;MTDRQITMIVAVAENGAIGKDNNLLWHISGDLKRFKAITTGHSIIMGRKTYLSFPKRPLPDRKNIILTTSDTVFEGAYTAKNIKQALALCDSDEVFIIGGESIYRQFLPYTTKIYLTRVHRSYKADTFFPALNMDEWETIETEEHLDGEPPFTYITLRRKEM
;
A
#
# COMPACT_ATOMS: atom_id res chain seq x y z
N MET A 1 19.87 12.24 -8.85
CA MET A 1 19.34 11.10 -8.13
C MET A 1 18.33 11.57 -7.08
N THR A 2 17.18 11.00 -7.10
CA THR A 2 16.14 11.40 -6.16
C THR A 2 16.19 10.51 -4.93
N ASP A 3 16.30 11.14 -3.76
CA ASP A 3 16.26 10.44 -2.49
C ASP A 3 14.81 10.29 -2.04
N ARG A 4 13.96 9.84 -2.96
CA ARG A 4 12.55 9.62 -2.64
C ARG A 4 12.40 8.45 -1.68
N GLN A 5 11.55 8.65 -0.69
CA GLN A 5 11.16 7.58 0.20
C GLN A 5 9.99 6.84 -0.43
N ILE A 6 10.17 5.54 -0.67
CA ILE A 6 9.12 4.68 -1.19
C ILE A 6 8.56 3.92 -0.01
N THR A 7 7.29 4.19 0.29
CA THR A 7 6.61 3.65 1.47
C THR A 7 5.42 2.82 1.03
N MET A 8 5.29 1.63 1.60
CA MET A 8 4.07 0.85 1.42
C MET A 8 3.10 1.13 2.54
N ILE A 9 1.81 1.09 2.24
CA ILE A 9 0.77 1.10 3.26
C ILE A 9 -0.15 -0.07 2.96
N VAL A 10 -0.32 -0.97 3.91
CA VAL A 10 -1.01 -2.25 3.69
C VAL A 10 -1.56 -2.81 5.00
N ALA A 11 -2.71 -3.48 4.91
CA ALA A 11 -3.28 -4.26 6.00
C ALA A 11 -3.16 -5.74 5.64
N VAL A 12 -2.57 -6.54 6.53
CA VAL A 12 -2.23 -7.94 6.28
C VAL A 12 -2.73 -8.82 7.42
N ALA A 13 -3.46 -9.88 7.09
CA ALA A 13 -3.91 -10.88 8.06
C ALA A 13 -2.76 -11.77 8.53
N GLU A 14 -2.99 -12.56 9.57
CA GLU A 14 -1.96 -13.46 10.12
C GLU A 14 -1.40 -14.43 9.09
N ASN A 15 -2.24 -14.88 8.16
CA ASN A 15 -1.81 -15.80 7.09
C ASN A 15 -1.28 -15.08 5.85
N GLY A 16 -1.04 -13.77 5.93
CA GLY A 16 -0.54 -12.98 4.81
C GLY A 16 -1.60 -12.46 3.87
N ALA A 17 -2.88 -12.77 4.12
CA ALA A 17 -3.97 -12.40 3.23
C ALA A 17 -4.18 -10.89 3.19
N ILE A 18 -4.42 -10.33 1.99
CA ILE A 18 -4.71 -8.91 1.82
C ILE A 18 -6.02 -8.64 1.07
N GLY A 19 -6.55 -9.62 0.36
CA GLY A 19 -7.81 -9.42 -0.35
C GLY A 19 -8.38 -10.68 -0.94
N LYS A 20 -9.65 -10.59 -1.37
CA LYS A 20 -10.35 -11.64 -2.09
C LYS A 20 -11.37 -10.99 -3.01
N ASP A 21 -11.41 -11.43 -4.27
CA ASP A 21 -12.33 -10.91 -5.29
C ASP A 21 -12.27 -9.37 -5.39
N ASN A 22 -11.07 -8.80 -5.29
CA ASN A 22 -10.77 -7.36 -5.32
C ASN A 22 -11.37 -6.56 -4.16
N ASN A 23 -11.77 -7.24 -3.07
CA ASN A 23 -12.33 -6.57 -1.90
C ASN A 23 -11.46 -6.79 -0.67
N LEU A 24 -11.57 -5.89 0.29
CA LEU A 24 -10.95 -6.06 1.60
C LEU A 24 -11.64 -7.20 2.34
N LEU A 25 -10.88 -7.90 3.17
CA LEU A 25 -11.36 -9.06 3.93
C LEU A 25 -12.02 -8.67 5.25
N TRP A 26 -11.83 -7.44 5.69
CA TRP A 26 -12.29 -6.94 6.99
C TRP A 26 -12.59 -5.46 6.89
N HIS A 27 -13.24 -4.96 7.92
CA HIS A 27 -13.44 -3.53 8.07
C HIS A 27 -12.89 -3.11 9.44
N ILE A 28 -11.97 -2.13 9.42
CA ILE A 28 -11.40 -1.57 10.64
C ILE A 28 -11.82 -0.10 10.70
N SER A 29 -12.59 0.23 11.73
CA SER A 29 -13.04 1.60 11.94
C SER A 29 -11.82 2.52 12.11
N GLY A 30 -11.80 3.62 11.36
CA GLY A 30 -10.70 4.58 11.40
C GLY A 30 -9.52 4.26 10.50
N ASP A 31 -9.46 3.07 9.90
CA ASP A 31 -8.34 2.69 9.03
C ASP A 31 -8.32 3.51 7.74
N LEU A 32 -9.47 3.75 7.14
CA LEU A 32 -9.56 4.61 5.94
C LEU A 32 -9.19 6.05 6.27
N LYS A 33 -9.57 6.53 7.44
CA LYS A 33 -9.24 7.88 7.90
C LYS A 33 -7.73 8.02 8.11
N ARG A 34 -7.10 7.00 8.70
CA ARG A 34 -5.65 6.95 8.89
C ARG A 34 -4.93 6.93 7.54
N PHE A 35 -5.38 6.09 6.62
CA PHE A 35 -4.86 6.00 5.25
C PHE A 35 -4.91 7.37 4.56
N LYS A 36 -6.05 8.04 4.63
CA LYS A 36 -6.21 9.38 4.05
C LYS A 36 -5.25 10.38 4.69
N ALA A 37 -5.14 10.37 6.01
CA ALA A 37 -4.27 11.30 6.73
C ALA A 37 -2.80 11.11 6.34
N ILE A 38 -2.36 9.88 6.15
CA ILE A 38 -0.98 9.56 5.80
C ILE A 38 -0.67 9.92 4.34
N THR A 39 -1.60 9.65 3.41
CA THR A 39 -1.34 9.76 1.98
C THR A 39 -1.68 11.11 1.35
N THR A 40 -2.52 11.92 2.00
CA THR A 40 -2.94 13.23 1.46
C THR A 40 -1.73 14.12 1.21
N GLY A 41 -1.69 14.74 0.03
CA GLY A 41 -0.60 15.63 -0.36
C GLY A 41 0.56 14.91 -1.03
N HIS A 42 0.47 13.59 -1.21
CA HIS A 42 1.52 12.77 -1.78
C HIS A 42 1.08 12.05 -3.06
N SER A 43 2.04 11.51 -3.79
CA SER A 43 1.74 10.62 -4.93
C SER A 43 1.46 9.22 -4.41
N ILE A 44 0.47 8.57 -5.00
CA ILE A 44 0.10 7.18 -4.67
C ILE A 44 0.19 6.34 -5.94
N ILE A 45 0.78 5.16 -5.84
CA ILE A 45 0.95 4.22 -6.95
C ILE A 45 0.15 2.96 -6.65
N MET A 46 -0.61 2.50 -7.62
CA MET A 46 -1.51 1.36 -7.46
C MET A 46 -1.68 0.62 -8.78
N GLY A 47 -2.20 -0.59 -8.68
CA GLY A 47 -2.61 -1.34 -9.86
C GLY A 47 -4.00 -0.92 -10.32
N ARG A 48 -4.35 -1.29 -11.55
CA ARG A 48 -5.64 -0.96 -12.16
C ARG A 48 -6.82 -1.46 -11.34
N LYS A 49 -6.77 -2.71 -10.87
CA LYS A 49 -7.86 -3.30 -10.10
C LYS A 49 -8.09 -2.57 -8.78
N THR A 50 -7.02 -2.15 -8.14
CA THR A 50 -7.11 -1.36 -6.90
C THR A 50 -7.80 -0.03 -7.16
N TYR A 51 -7.40 0.66 -8.22
CA TYR A 51 -8.03 1.94 -8.61
C TYR A 51 -9.53 1.76 -8.85
N LEU A 52 -9.90 0.72 -9.61
CA LEU A 52 -11.30 0.46 -9.94
C LEU A 52 -12.13 -0.01 -8.74
N SER A 53 -11.48 -0.44 -7.65
CA SER A 53 -12.19 -0.86 -6.44
C SER A 53 -12.68 0.31 -5.59
N PHE A 54 -12.15 1.52 -5.82
CA PHE A 54 -12.55 2.68 -5.04
C PHE A 54 -13.93 3.18 -5.46
N PRO A 55 -14.83 3.47 -4.50
CA PRO A 55 -16.16 4.00 -4.83
C PRO A 55 -16.11 5.40 -5.45
N LYS A 56 -15.11 6.20 -5.10
CA LYS A 56 -14.87 7.52 -5.68
C LYS A 56 -13.44 7.59 -6.22
N ARG A 57 -13.29 8.00 -7.47
CA ARG A 57 -12.02 8.04 -8.18
C ARG A 57 -11.86 9.32 -8.98
N PRO A 58 -10.66 9.93 -9.03
CA PRO A 58 -9.47 9.54 -8.26
C PRO A 58 -9.59 9.87 -6.78
N LEU A 59 -8.69 9.33 -5.95
CA LEU A 59 -8.66 9.70 -4.53
C LEU A 59 -8.25 11.18 -4.45
N PRO A 60 -9.03 12.01 -3.75
CA PRO A 60 -8.78 13.45 -3.74
C PRO A 60 -7.50 13.85 -3.00
N ASP A 61 -6.92 14.97 -3.40
CA ASP A 61 -5.76 15.60 -2.78
C ASP A 61 -4.50 14.73 -2.83
N ARG A 62 -4.44 13.81 -3.81
CA ARG A 62 -3.30 12.91 -4.04
C ARG A 62 -3.13 12.75 -5.54
N LYS A 63 -1.89 12.60 -5.97
CA LYS A 63 -1.63 12.29 -7.37
C LYS A 63 -1.76 10.78 -7.56
N ASN A 64 -2.81 10.36 -8.26
CA ASN A 64 -3.12 8.94 -8.48
C ASN A 64 -2.37 8.44 -9.72
N ILE A 65 -1.50 7.45 -9.53
CA ILE A 65 -0.70 6.86 -10.59
C ILE A 65 -1.02 5.37 -10.67
N ILE A 66 -1.44 4.93 -11.85
CA ILE A 66 -1.84 3.55 -12.09
C ILE A 66 -0.75 2.84 -12.89
N LEU A 67 -0.17 1.79 -12.32
CA LEU A 67 0.80 0.96 -13.02
C LEU A 67 0.05 -0.14 -13.77
N THR A 68 0.06 -0.07 -15.10
CA THR A 68 -0.68 -1.00 -15.94
C THR A 68 -0.07 -1.07 -17.34
N THR A 69 -0.15 -2.24 -17.97
CA THR A 69 0.28 -2.40 -19.36
C THR A 69 -0.82 -2.01 -20.34
N SER A 70 -2.03 -1.79 -19.86
CA SER A 70 -3.17 -1.35 -20.67
C SER A 70 -2.98 0.10 -21.16
N ASP A 71 -3.52 0.40 -22.35
CA ASP A 71 -3.53 1.76 -22.88
C ASP A 71 -4.78 2.53 -22.46
N THR A 72 -5.58 1.97 -21.57
CA THR A 72 -6.79 2.62 -21.05
C THR A 72 -6.44 3.92 -20.35
N VAL A 73 -7.18 4.97 -20.65
CA VAL A 73 -7.05 6.27 -19.99
C VAL A 73 -8.05 6.32 -18.83
N PHE A 74 -7.58 6.73 -17.68
CA PHE A 74 -8.41 6.88 -16.49
C PHE A 74 -8.50 8.37 -16.14
N GLU A 75 -9.71 8.90 -16.16
CA GLU A 75 -9.93 10.32 -15.89
C GLU A 75 -9.45 10.69 -14.49
N GLY A 76 -8.64 11.74 -14.40
CA GLY A 76 -8.12 12.22 -13.13
C GLY A 76 -6.92 11.47 -12.59
N ALA A 77 -6.42 10.47 -13.33
CA ALA A 77 -5.26 9.69 -12.91
C ALA A 77 -4.23 9.61 -14.04
N TYR A 78 -3.02 9.28 -13.66
CA TYR A 78 -1.91 9.09 -14.60
C TYR A 78 -1.64 7.59 -14.74
N THR A 79 -1.19 7.15 -15.91
CA THR A 79 -0.82 5.75 -16.12
C THR A 79 0.67 5.63 -16.41
N ALA A 80 1.26 4.53 -15.95
CA ALA A 80 2.65 4.20 -16.21
C ALA A 80 2.74 2.71 -16.55
N LYS A 81 3.69 2.34 -17.40
CA LYS A 81 3.84 0.96 -17.85
C LYS A 81 4.91 0.18 -17.09
N ASN A 82 5.73 0.88 -16.31
CA ASN A 82 6.78 0.25 -15.50
C ASN A 82 7.10 1.13 -14.29
N ILE A 83 7.92 0.57 -13.40
CA ILE A 83 8.32 1.25 -12.16
C ILE A 83 8.99 2.59 -12.43
N LYS A 84 9.91 2.63 -13.40
CA LYS A 84 10.65 3.85 -13.73
C LYS A 84 9.71 4.97 -14.17
N GLN A 85 8.75 4.67 -15.04
CA GLN A 85 7.76 5.65 -15.48
C GLN A 85 6.88 6.12 -14.34
N ALA A 86 6.46 5.19 -13.46
CA ALA A 86 5.62 5.52 -12.33
C ALA A 86 6.34 6.49 -11.38
N LEU A 87 7.59 6.20 -11.05
CA LEU A 87 8.39 7.07 -10.17
C LEU A 87 8.68 8.43 -10.82
N ALA A 88 8.85 8.47 -12.14
CA ALA A 88 9.08 9.74 -12.85
C ALA A 88 7.86 10.66 -12.80
N LEU A 89 6.66 10.10 -12.65
CA LEU A 89 5.43 10.89 -12.53
C LEU A 89 5.21 11.46 -11.12
N CYS A 90 5.93 10.93 -10.12
CA CYS A 90 5.76 11.37 -8.74
C CYS A 90 6.36 12.74 -8.52
N ASP A 91 5.66 13.59 -7.77
CA ASP A 91 6.10 14.96 -7.49
C ASP A 91 6.21 15.25 -5.98
N SER A 92 6.17 14.21 -5.16
CA SER A 92 6.36 14.33 -3.71
C SER A 92 7.60 13.57 -3.28
N ASP A 93 8.19 13.97 -2.13
CA ASP A 93 9.40 13.32 -1.59
C ASP A 93 9.10 11.90 -1.09
N GLU A 94 7.91 11.69 -0.54
CA GLU A 94 7.45 10.38 -0.12
C GLU A 94 6.35 9.91 -1.05
N VAL A 95 6.48 8.68 -1.54
CA VAL A 95 5.56 8.06 -2.49
C VAL A 95 4.96 6.82 -1.82
N PHE A 96 3.65 6.65 -1.91
CA PHE A 96 2.96 5.53 -1.27
C PHE A 96 2.52 4.48 -2.28
N ILE A 97 2.88 3.24 -2.01
CA ILE A 97 2.48 2.06 -2.78
C ILE A 97 1.28 1.46 -2.06
N ILE A 98 0.12 1.44 -2.71
CA ILE A 98 -1.13 1.09 -2.03
C ILE A 98 -1.80 -0.19 -2.52
N GLY A 99 -1.14 -0.95 -3.40
CA GLY A 99 -1.60 -2.27 -3.76
C GLY A 99 -1.92 -2.44 -5.23
N GLY A 100 -2.32 -3.56 -5.63
CA GLY A 100 -2.43 -4.80 -4.85
C GLY A 100 -1.20 -5.70 -4.86
N GLU A 101 -1.43 -7.00 -4.79
CA GLU A 101 -0.36 -7.99 -4.63
C GLU A 101 0.79 -7.81 -5.62
N SER A 102 0.49 -7.72 -6.91
CA SER A 102 1.52 -7.56 -7.95
C SER A 102 2.33 -6.29 -7.76
N ILE A 103 1.67 -5.19 -7.40
CA ILE A 103 2.32 -3.89 -7.22
C ILE A 103 3.21 -3.90 -5.98
N TYR A 104 2.74 -4.47 -4.87
CA TYR A 104 3.58 -4.64 -3.68
C TYR A 104 4.81 -5.46 -4.01
N ARG A 105 4.64 -6.56 -4.74
CA ARG A 105 5.72 -7.46 -5.10
C ARG A 105 6.78 -6.75 -5.97
N GLN A 106 6.33 -5.94 -6.95
CA GLN A 106 7.23 -5.22 -7.84
C GLN A 106 8.03 -4.12 -7.12
N PHE A 107 7.41 -3.41 -6.18
CA PHE A 107 8.04 -2.30 -5.50
C PHE A 107 8.81 -2.68 -4.23
N LEU A 108 8.65 -3.90 -3.74
CA LEU A 108 9.30 -4.31 -2.48
C LEU A 108 10.82 -4.09 -2.48
N PRO A 109 11.58 -4.41 -3.56
CA PRO A 109 13.03 -4.16 -3.55
C PRO A 109 13.42 -2.68 -3.41
N TYR A 110 12.51 -1.77 -3.73
CA TYR A 110 12.76 -0.33 -3.70
C TYR A 110 12.17 0.35 -2.47
N THR A 111 11.42 -0.39 -1.66
CA THR A 111 10.68 0.15 -0.52
C THR A 111 11.60 0.33 0.68
N THR A 112 11.52 1.50 1.33
CA THR A 112 12.35 1.83 2.48
C THR A 112 11.57 1.81 3.79
N LYS A 113 10.23 1.89 3.73
CA LYS A 113 9.36 1.96 4.91
C LYS A 113 8.02 1.30 4.61
N ILE A 114 7.44 0.67 5.62
CA ILE A 114 6.12 0.04 5.49
C ILE A 114 5.25 0.44 6.68
N TYR A 115 4.09 1.04 6.38
CA TYR A 115 3.01 1.19 7.37
C TYR A 115 2.14 -0.05 7.27
N LEU A 116 2.31 -0.96 8.20
CA LEU A 116 1.65 -2.26 8.22
C LEU A 116 0.55 -2.28 9.26
N THR A 117 -0.66 -2.65 8.86
CA THR A 117 -1.72 -2.99 9.81
C THR A 117 -1.77 -4.50 9.88
N ARG A 118 -1.32 -5.07 11.00
CA ARG A 118 -1.34 -6.52 11.21
C ARG A 118 -2.67 -6.88 11.84
N VAL A 119 -3.50 -7.60 11.11
CA VAL A 119 -4.81 -8.07 11.59
C VAL A 119 -4.60 -9.45 12.22
N HIS A 120 -5.01 -9.59 13.48
CA HIS A 120 -4.76 -10.81 14.27
C HIS A 120 -5.82 -11.88 14.03
N ARG A 121 -6.05 -12.20 12.76
CA ARG A 121 -6.93 -13.27 12.29
C ARG A 121 -6.45 -13.72 10.92
N SER A 122 -6.77 -14.97 10.59
CA SER A 122 -6.51 -15.50 9.24
C SER A 122 -7.80 -15.51 8.45
N TYR A 123 -7.70 -15.33 7.13
CA TYR A 123 -8.86 -15.25 6.23
C TYR A 123 -8.61 -16.05 4.97
N LYS A 124 -9.69 -16.57 4.38
CA LYS A 124 -9.62 -17.11 3.02
C LYS A 124 -9.38 -15.94 2.06
N ALA A 125 -8.43 -16.09 1.17
CA ALA A 125 -8.04 -14.99 0.30
C ALA A 125 -7.51 -15.52 -1.03
N ASP A 126 -7.47 -14.65 -2.03
CA ASP A 126 -6.84 -14.94 -3.32
C ASP A 126 -5.63 -14.05 -3.57
N THR A 127 -5.40 -13.03 -2.74
CA THR A 127 -4.21 -12.18 -2.83
C THR A 127 -3.52 -12.10 -1.48
N PHE A 128 -2.18 -12.06 -1.54
CA PHE A 128 -1.33 -12.11 -0.35
C PHE A 128 -0.21 -11.10 -0.47
N PHE A 129 0.19 -10.54 0.68
CA PHE A 129 1.35 -9.67 0.75
C PHE A 129 2.62 -10.52 0.63
N PRO A 130 3.66 -10.06 -0.11
CA PRO A 130 4.88 -10.83 -0.22
C PRO A 130 5.55 -11.02 1.14
N ALA A 131 6.15 -12.19 1.34
CA ALA A 131 6.85 -12.50 2.58
C ALA A 131 8.02 -11.52 2.77
N LEU A 132 8.16 -10.98 3.98
CA LEU A 132 9.24 -10.07 4.31
C LEU A 132 10.38 -10.85 4.97
N ASN A 133 11.62 -10.55 4.56
CA ASN A 133 12.79 -11.05 5.25
C ASN A 133 13.06 -10.13 6.43
N MET A 134 12.68 -10.56 7.64
CA MET A 134 12.78 -9.72 8.83
C MET A 134 14.23 -9.45 9.25
N ASP A 135 15.22 -10.07 8.60
CA ASP A 135 16.61 -9.68 8.78
C ASP A 135 16.91 -8.34 8.09
N GLU A 136 16.06 -7.93 7.14
CA GLU A 136 16.21 -6.67 6.39
C GLU A 136 15.37 -5.52 6.95
N TRP A 137 14.46 -5.81 7.85
CA TRP A 137 13.51 -4.83 8.36
C TRP A 137 13.57 -4.70 9.87
N GLU A 138 13.43 -3.48 10.38
CA GLU A 138 13.31 -3.23 11.82
C GLU A 138 11.98 -2.58 12.13
N THR A 139 11.40 -2.96 13.25
CA THR A 139 10.17 -2.34 13.76
C THR A 139 10.57 -1.07 14.52
N ILE A 140 10.08 0.07 14.05
CA ILE A 140 10.41 1.37 14.68
C ILE A 140 9.25 1.92 15.49
N GLU A 141 8.04 1.43 15.29
CA GLU A 141 6.87 1.89 16.04
C GLU A 141 5.78 0.82 16.00
N THR A 142 5.06 0.66 17.11
CA THR A 142 3.89 -0.21 17.17
C THR A 142 2.78 0.48 17.98
N GLU A 143 1.53 0.23 17.59
CA GLU A 143 0.35 0.69 18.30
C GLU A 143 -0.69 -0.43 18.29
N GLU A 144 -0.91 -1.05 19.45
CA GLU A 144 -1.82 -2.18 19.57
C GLU A 144 -3.27 -1.75 19.75
N HIS A 145 -4.17 -2.46 19.05
CA HIS A 145 -5.63 -2.31 19.16
C HIS A 145 -6.23 -3.70 19.33
N LEU A 146 -5.90 -4.35 20.45
CA LEU A 146 -6.27 -5.74 20.68
C LEU A 146 -7.74 -5.93 21.05
N ASP A 147 -8.41 -4.85 21.46
CA ASP A 147 -9.85 -4.83 21.73
C ASP A 147 -10.70 -4.52 20.49
N GLY A 148 -10.05 -4.33 19.34
CA GLY A 148 -10.74 -4.12 18.07
C GLY A 148 -11.44 -5.38 17.57
N GLU A 149 -12.38 -5.20 16.64
CA GLU A 149 -13.09 -6.32 16.01
C GLU A 149 -12.98 -6.18 14.49
N PRO A 150 -12.00 -6.83 13.85
CA PRO A 150 -11.00 -7.74 14.43
C PRO A 150 -9.90 -7.00 15.20
N PRO A 151 -9.17 -7.69 16.11
CA PRO A 151 -8.00 -7.08 16.76
C PRO A 151 -6.89 -6.86 15.75
N PHE A 152 -6.14 -5.78 15.94
CA PHE A 152 -5.06 -5.42 15.01
C PHE A 152 -3.99 -4.61 15.71
N THR A 153 -2.82 -4.49 15.05
CA THR A 153 -1.70 -3.67 15.52
C THR A 153 -1.17 -2.87 14.33
N TYR A 154 -1.00 -1.56 14.53
CA TYR A 154 -0.28 -0.73 13.55
C TYR A 154 1.21 -0.90 13.80
N ILE A 155 1.96 -1.25 12.77
CA ILE A 155 3.40 -1.48 12.85
C ILE A 155 4.07 -0.65 11.77
N THR A 156 5.10 0.11 12.15
CA THR A 156 5.92 0.81 11.17
C THR A 156 7.25 0.08 11.06
N LEU A 157 7.59 -0.35 9.87
CA LEU A 157 8.83 -1.03 9.56
C LEU A 157 9.72 -0.12 8.73
N ARG A 158 11.02 -0.16 8.99
CA ARG A 158 12.01 0.54 8.20
C ARG A 158 13.06 -0.46 7.73
N ARG A 159 13.50 -0.33 6.48
CA ARG A 159 14.56 -1.20 5.96
C ARG A 159 15.86 -0.86 6.67
N LYS A 160 16.55 -1.90 7.14
CA LYS A 160 17.84 -1.72 7.79
C LYS A 160 18.87 -1.21 6.78
N GLU A 161 19.72 -0.33 7.23
CA GLU A 161 20.84 0.14 6.42
C GLU A 161 21.88 -0.97 6.36
N MET A 162 22.53 -1.05 5.20
CA MET A 162 23.59 -2.03 4.97
C MET A 162 24.95 -1.38 5.14
#